data_6e9cd513dccbb5df69a56623b45b1904
#
_entry.id   6e9cd513dccbb5df69a56623b45b1904
#
_cell.length_a   1.000
_cell.length_b   1.000
_cell.length_c   1.000
_cell.angle_alpha   90.00
_cell.angle_beta   90.00
_cell.angle_gamma   90.00
#
_symmetry.space_group_name_H-M   'P 1'
#
loop_
_entity.id
_entity.type
_entity.pdbx_description
1 polymer ?
#
loop_
_entity_poly.entity_id
_entity_poly.type
_entity_poly.pdbx_seq_one_letter_code
_entity_poly.pdbx_strand_id
1 'polypeptide(L)'
;MNKAAYKLKGLPPIYCINLDGEPHRWEAAENMFKEWEVENYTRVSAYDGREDDLSDILKGKYPDGMSSGEVGCTTSHLKAMKMFLETDEPCALMMEDDCDISTALHWGFTWKDFYAKIPYDYDVIQLAIINPATVYAQLHRRFINDFSTACYLITRHHAEKLVRLHCRGDKLSLIHISEPTRQLQI
;
A
#
# COMPACT_ATOMS: atom_id res chain seq x y z
N MET A 1 -21.43 -6.51 15.95
CA MET A 1 -21.20 -7.30 14.70
C MET A 1 -21.61 -6.42 13.52
N ASN A 2 -20.67 -6.07 12.68
CA ASN A 2 -20.90 -5.22 11.50
C ASN A 2 -21.63 -6.03 10.43
N LYS A 3 -22.87 -5.66 10.12
CA LYS A 3 -23.70 -6.40 9.13
C LYS A 3 -23.15 -6.35 7.71
N ALA A 4 -22.20 -5.44 7.43
CA ALA A 4 -21.58 -5.29 6.11
C ALA A 4 -20.20 -5.98 6.01
N ALA A 5 -19.66 -6.54 7.09
CA ALA A 5 -18.36 -7.19 7.11
C ALA A 5 -18.20 -8.31 6.06
N TYR A 6 -19.31 -9.01 5.72
CA TYR A 6 -19.30 -10.03 4.67
C TYR A 6 -18.82 -9.51 3.30
N LYS A 7 -18.93 -8.18 3.06
CA LYS A 7 -18.49 -7.57 1.79
C LYS A 7 -16.97 -7.64 1.61
N LEU A 8 -16.23 -7.71 2.70
CA LEU A 8 -14.76 -7.78 2.70
C LEU A 8 -14.23 -9.22 2.79
N LYS A 9 -15.10 -10.24 2.82
CA LYS A 9 -14.65 -11.63 2.85
C LYS A 9 -13.83 -11.98 1.61
N GLY A 10 -12.65 -12.59 1.86
CA GLY A 10 -11.74 -13.01 0.81
C GLY A 10 -10.75 -11.93 0.37
N LEU A 11 -10.60 -10.86 1.16
CA LEU A 11 -9.47 -9.95 1.01
C LEU A 11 -8.15 -10.72 1.05
N PRO A 12 -7.18 -10.40 0.20
CA PRO A 12 -5.83 -10.92 0.33
C PRO A 12 -5.17 -10.37 1.60
N PRO A 13 -4.00 -10.87 2.00
CA PRO A 13 -3.29 -10.34 3.15
C PRO A 13 -3.05 -8.84 3.03
N ILE A 14 -3.27 -8.13 4.13
CA ILE A 14 -3.07 -6.69 4.23
C ILE A 14 -1.74 -6.43 4.93
N TYR A 15 -0.88 -5.62 4.32
CA TYR A 15 0.31 -5.06 4.95
C TYR A 15 0.03 -3.59 5.27
N CYS A 16 -0.28 -3.33 6.55
CA CYS A 16 -0.68 -2.00 7.01
C CYS A 16 0.55 -1.25 7.56
N ILE A 17 0.89 -0.16 6.90
CA ILE A 17 2.07 0.66 7.16
C ILE A 17 1.72 1.71 8.20
N ASN A 18 2.46 1.73 9.31
CA ASN A 18 2.24 2.65 10.42
C ASN A 18 3.57 3.06 11.05
N LEU A 19 3.73 4.34 11.36
CA LEU A 19 4.88 4.86 12.10
C LEU A 19 4.85 4.39 13.56
N ASP A 20 6.00 3.98 14.10
CA ASP A 20 6.09 3.53 15.50
C ASP A 20 5.78 4.66 16.50
N GLY A 21 6.04 5.91 16.11
CA GLY A 21 5.68 7.09 16.88
C GLY A 21 4.17 7.41 16.92
N GLU A 22 3.34 6.69 16.13
CA GLU A 22 1.90 6.94 16.00
C GLU A 22 1.04 5.73 16.48
N PRO A 23 1.19 5.28 17.74
CA PRO A 23 0.51 4.09 18.23
C PRO A 23 -1.01 4.22 18.24
N HIS A 24 -1.54 5.43 18.39
CA HIS A 24 -2.99 5.68 18.39
C HIS A 24 -3.60 5.46 17.00
N ARG A 25 -2.86 5.73 15.92
CA ARG A 25 -3.30 5.44 14.54
C ARG A 25 -3.34 3.92 14.31
N TRP A 26 -2.33 3.20 14.83
CA TRP A 26 -2.34 1.75 14.78
C TRP A 26 -3.54 1.14 15.52
N GLU A 27 -3.82 1.62 16.75
CA GLU A 27 -4.98 1.17 17.52
C GLU A 27 -6.30 1.42 16.77
N ALA A 28 -6.43 2.57 16.12
CA ALA A 28 -7.60 2.88 15.28
C ALA A 28 -7.74 1.90 14.11
N ALA A 29 -6.65 1.62 13.39
CA ALA A 29 -6.63 0.66 12.27
C ALA A 29 -6.99 -0.77 12.75
N GLU A 30 -6.40 -1.22 13.88
CA GLU A 30 -6.73 -2.52 14.46
C GLU A 30 -8.20 -2.65 14.87
N ASN A 31 -8.75 -1.61 15.48
CA ASN A 31 -10.16 -1.59 15.87
C ASN A 31 -11.07 -1.65 14.64
N MET A 32 -10.70 -0.94 13.58
CA MET A 32 -11.39 -1.02 12.29
C MET A 32 -11.32 -2.44 11.70
N PHE A 33 -10.16 -3.09 11.69
CA PHE A 33 -10.04 -4.46 11.20
C PHE A 33 -10.90 -5.42 12.03
N LYS A 34 -10.89 -5.31 13.35
CA LYS A 34 -11.74 -6.12 14.24
C LYS A 34 -13.23 -5.89 13.98
N GLU A 35 -13.66 -4.64 13.81
CA GLU A 35 -15.05 -4.31 13.51
C GLU A 35 -15.51 -4.92 12.18
N TRP A 36 -14.63 -4.94 11.18
CA TRP A 36 -14.91 -5.45 9.85
C TRP A 36 -14.58 -6.94 9.66
N GLU A 37 -14.22 -7.63 10.73
CA GLU A 37 -13.90 -9.07 10.72
C GLU A 37 -12.75 -9.40 9.74
N VAL A 38 -11.81 -8.47 9.59
CA VAL A 38 -10.58 -8.67 8.80
C VAL A 38 -9.53 -9.26 9.72
N GLU A 39 -9.09 -10.49 9.43
CA GLU A 39 -8.15 -11.24 10.27
C GLU A 39 -6.73 -11.30 9.69
N ASN A 40 -6.62 -11.26 8.36
CA ASN A 40 -5.34 -11.44 7.66
C ASN A 40 -4.66 -10.09 7.40
N TYR A 41 -4.10 -9.50 8.45
CA TYR A 41 -3.31 -8.28 8.36
C TYR A 41 -2.00 -8.37 9.13
N THR A 42 -1.00 -7.65 8.66
CA THR A 42 0.33 -7.53 9.27
C THR A 42 0.68 -6.05 9.39
N ARG A 43 1.06 -5.62 10.58
CA ARG A 43 1.62 -4.29 10.79
C ARG A 43 3.03 -4.22 10.20
N VAL A 44 3.28 -3.18 9.43
CA VAL A 44 4.60 -2.82 8.93
C VAL A 44 5.06 -1.56 9.65
N SER A 45 6.07 -1.67 10.49
CA SER A 45 6.73 -0.52 11.12
C SER A 45 7.36 0.34 10.02
N ALA A 46 6.82 1.53 9.81
CA ALA A 46 7.24 2.46 8.78
C ALA A 46 8.57 3.15 9.16
N TYR A 47 9.30 3.58 8.14
CA TYR A 47 10.43 4.48 8.32
C TYR A 47 9.96 5.94 8.38
N ASP A 48 10.37 6.68 9.40
CA ASP A 48 10.23 8.13 9.39
C ASP A 48 11.47 8.78 8.75
N GLY A 49 11.34 9.19 7.51
CA GLY A 49 12.45 9.81 6.79
C GLY A 49 12.91 11.17 7.36
N ARG A 50 12.22 11.70 8.37
CA ARG A 50 12.60 12.92 9.08
C ARG A 50 13.48 12.64 10.30
N GLU A 51 13.31 11.46 10.92
CA GLU A 51 13.94 11.08 12.20
C GLU A 51 14.89 9.90 12.04
N ASP A 52 14.57 8.94 11.14
CA ASP A 52 15.36 7.74 10.94
C ASP A 52 16.61 8.02 10.12
N ASP A 53 17.76 7.51 10.56
CA ASP A 53 18.96 7.44 9.73
C ASP A 53 18.81 6.32 8.70
N LEU A 54 18.39 6.69 7.50
CA LEU A 54 18.21 5.76 6.38
C LEU A 54 19.51 5.48 5.61
N SER A 55 20.66 6.01 6.05
CA SER A 55 21.96 5.86 5.38
C SER A 55 22.39 4.41 5.23
N ASP A 56 22.05 3.56 6.20
CA ASP A 56 22.32 2.12 6.17
C ASP A 56 21.34 1.32 5.31
N ILE A 57 20.16 1.87 5.06
CA ILE A 57 19.09 1.22 4.31
C ILE A 57 19.20 1.59 2.83
N LEU A 58 19.59 2.82 2.55
CA LEU A 58 19.64 3.39 1.20
C LEU A 58 21.07 3.38 0.66
N LYS A 59 21.27 2.73 -0.47
CA LYS A 59 22.51 2.85 -1.23
C LYS A 59 22.40 4.01 -2.22
N GLY A 60 23.10 5.11 -1.94
CA GLY A 60 23.21 6.26 -2.83
C GLY A 60 22.54 7.53 -2.31
N LYS A 61 22.59 8.59 -3.10
CA LYS A 61 21.90 9.84 -2.80
C LYS A 61 20.42 9.70 -3.16
N TYR A 62 19.56 10.34 -2.37
CA TYR A 62 18.18 10.58 -2.75
C TYR A 62 18.13 11.35 -4.08
N PRO A 63 17.14 11.10 -4.93
CA PRO A 63 16.85 11.99 -6.04
C PRO A 63 16.65 13.41 -5.53
N ASP A 64 17.27 14.39 -6.20
CA ASP A 64 17.08 15.79 -5.86
C ASP A 64 15.57 16.12 -5.98
N GLY A 65 15.02 16.74 -4.95
CA GLY A 65 13.62 17.17 -4.91
C GLY A 65 12.66 16.26 -4.14
N MET A 66 13.09 15.09 -3.63
CA MET A 66 12.27 14.32 -2.68
C MET A 66 12.35 14.94 -1.27
N SER A 67 11.20 15.10 -0.64
CA SER A 67 11.14 15.38 0.78
C SER A 67 11.50 14.14 1.61
N SER A 68 11.97 14.33 2.83
CA SER A 68 12.24 13.21 3.75
C SER A 68 11.00 12.35 4.01
N GLY A 69 9.82 12.97 4.08
CA GLY A 69 8.56 12.22 4.24
C GLY A 69 8.25 11.32 3.04
N GLU A 70 8.47 11.78 1.81
CA GLU A 70 8.29 10.95 0.61
C GLU A 70 9.28 9.79 0.58
N VAL A 71 10.50 10.02 1.04
CA VAL A 71 11.50 8.97 1.17
C VAL A 71 11.06 7.92 2.20
N GLY A 72 10.65 8.35 3.39
CA GLY A 72 10.13 7.45 4.43
C GLY A 72 8.93 6.64 3.93
N CYS A 73 7.97 7.27 3.28
CA CYS A 73 6.82 6.61 2.68
C CYS A 73 7.26 5.54 1.65
N THR A 74 8.05 5.94 0.66
CA THR A 74 8.54 5.03 -0.40
C THR A 74 9.28 3.82 0.16
N THR A 75 10.19 4.04 1.11
CA THR A 75 10.97 2.95 1.71
C THR A 75 10.10 2.03 2.55
N SER A 76 9.07 2.56 3.22
CA SER A 76 8.11 1.77 3.98
C SER A 76 7.27 0.86 3.10
N HIS A 77 6.81 1.35 1.93
CA HIS A 77 6.11 0.53 0.94
C HIS A 77 7.01 -0.59 0.37
N LEU A 78 8.26 -0.30 0.07
CA LEU A 78 9.21 -1.32 -0.36
C LEU A 78 9.49 -2.36 0.73
N LYS A 79 9.54 -1.95 2.01
CA LYS A 79 9.62 -2.86 3.16
C LYS A 79 8.39 -3.78 3.22
N ALA A 80 7.18 -3.22 3.07
CA ALA A 80 5.95 -3.99 3.03
C ALA A 80 5.94 -5.04 1.90
N MET A 81 6.40 -4.65 0.69
CA MET A 81 6.54 -5.58 -0.43
C MET A 81 7.55 -6.68 -0.14
N LYS A 82 8.69 -6.39 0.50
CA LYS A 82 9.66 -7.42 0.90
C LYS A 82 9.03 -8.43 1.87
N MET A 83 8.31 -7.96 2.89
CA MET A 83 7.61 -8.82 3.84
C MET A 83 6.55 -9.68 3.15
N PHE A 84 5.80 -9.12 2.21
CA PHE A 84 4.86 -9.88 1.38
C PHE A 84 5.55 -10.99 0.60
N LEU A 85 6.72 -10.73 0.03
CA LEU A 85 7.47 -11.71 -0.76
C LEU A 85 8.05 -12.88 0.06
N GLU A 86 8.06 -12.78 1.39
CA GLU A 86 8.40 -13.88 2.30
C GLU A 86 7.27 -14.93 2.41
N THR A 87 6.07 -14.64 1.89
CA THR A 87 4.93 -15.56 1.83
C THR A 87 4.80 -16.15 0.43
N ASP A 88 3.87 -17.10 0.22
CA ASP A 88 3.55 -17.68 -1.10
C ASP A 88 2.28 -17.07 -1.72
N GLU A 89 1.73 -16.03 -1.11
CA GLU A 89 0.49 -15.40 -1.59
C GLU A 89 0.67 -14.78 -2.99
N PRO A 90 -0.32 -14.88 -3.88
CA PRO A 90 -0.22 -14.38 -5.25
C PRO A 90 -0.35 -12.85 -5.35
N CYS A 91 -1.02 -12.23 -4.40
CA CYS A 91 -1.22 -10.79 -4.32
C CYS A 91 -1.43 -10.35 -2.87
N ALA A 92 -1.28 -9.06 -2.61
CA ALA A 92 -1.48 -8.47 -1.29
C ALA A 92 -2.05 -7.04 -1.42
N LEU A 93 -2.68 -6.58 -0.36
CA LEU A 93 -3.04 -5.17 -0.17
C LEU A 93 -1.92 -4.47 0.61
N MET A 94 -1.40 -3.39 0.02
CA MET A 94 -0.56 -2.42 0.72
C MET A 94 -1.45 -1.27 1.16
N MET A 95 -1.41 -0.94 2.44
CA MET A 95 -2.35 0.01 3.03
C MET A 95 -1.63 0.90 4.04
N GLU A 96 -1.92 2.19 4.05
CA GLU A 96 -1.50 3.11 5.09
C GLU A 96 -2.52 3.09 6.25
N ASP A 97 -2.09 3.43 7.45
CA ASP A 97 -2.89 3.35 8.68
C ASP A 97 -4.05 4.36 8.76
N ASP A 98 -4.11 5.32 7.84
CA ASP A 98 -5.19 6.31 7.71
C ASP A 98 -6.20 5.96 6.61
N CYS A 99 -6.06 4.80 5.98
CA CYS A 99 -7.04 4.33 5.01
C CYS A 99 -8.25 3.71 5.70
N ASP A 100 -9.44 4.24 5.41
CA ASP A 100 -10.70 3.81 5.99
C ASP A 100 -11.44 2.81 5.09
N ILE A 101 -11.58 1.55 5.54
CA ILE A 101 -12.34 0.51 4.86
C ILE A 101 -13.85 0.56 5.14
N SER A 102 -14.32 1.43 6.03
CA SER A 102 -15.74 1.54 6.37
C SER A 102 -16.60 2.00 5.20
N THR A 103 -16.00 2.61 4.19
CA THR A 103 -16.65 2.94 2.91
C THR A 103 -17.29 1.73 2.23
N ALA A 104 -16.84 0.52 2.54
CA ALA A 104 -17.44 -0.75 2.08
C ALA A 104 -18.92 -0.88 2.50
N LEU A 105 -19.35 -0.19 3.55
CA LEU A 105 -20.78 -0.11 3.91
C LEU A 105 -21.66 0.32 2.73
N HIS A 106 -21.16 1.22 1.92
CA HIS A 106 -21.88 1.83 0.80
C HIS A 106 -21.69 1.09 -0.53
N TRP A 107 -20.83 0.05 -0.58
CA TRP A 107 -20.65 -0.71 -1.80
C TRP A 107 -21.89 -1.50 -2.18
N GLY A 108 -22.28 -1.46 -3.45
CA GLY A 108 -23.32 -2.33 -4.02
C GLY A 108 -22.81 -3.72 -4.42
N PHE A 109 -21.58 -4.08 -4.03
CA PHE A 109 -20.89 -5.32 -4.40
C PHE A 109 -20.04 -5.81 -3.22
N THR A 110 -19.52 -7.04 -3.34
CA THR A 110 -18.56 -7.61 -2.40
C THR A 110 -17.14 -7.54 -2.97
N TRP A 111 -16.13 -7.73 -2.13
CA TRP A 111 -14.74 -7.89 -2.61
C TRP A 111 -14.61 -8.97 -3.67
N LYS A 112 -15.31 -10.09 -3.48
CA LYS A 112 -15.31 -11.19 -4.44
C LYS A 112 -15.86 -10.77 -5.80
N ASP A 113 -16.95 -10.00 -5.81
CA ASP A 113 -17.55 -9.49 -7.06
C ASP A 113 -16.61 -8.52 -7.77
N PHE A 114 -15.92 -7.67 -7.01
CA PHE A 114 -14.92 -6.75 -7.53
C PHE A 114 -13.73 -7.52 -8.11
N TYR A 115 -13.15 -8.43 -7.33
CA TYR A 115 -11.96 -9.19 -7.74
C TYR A 115 -12.21 -10.03 -8.99
N ALA A 116 -13.42 -10.56 -9.16
CA ALA A 116 -13.79 -11.30 -10.35
C ALA A 116 -13.90 -10.45 -11.64
N LYS A 117 -13.92 -9.12 -11.52
CA LYS A 117 -14.10 -8.18 -12.63
C LYS A 117 -12.85 -7.38 -12.98
N ILE A 118 -11.82 -7.40 -12.14
CA ILE A 118 -10.57 -6.73 -12.48
C ILE A 118 -9.86 -7.47 -13.62
N PRO A 119 -9.06 -6.77 -14.45
CA PRO A 119 -8.27 -7.43 -15.50
C PRO A 119 -7.36 -8.49 -14.90
N TYR A 120 -7.28 -9.67 -15.51
CA TYR A 120 -6.48 -10.79 -15.01
C TYR A 120 -4.97 -10.52 -15.08
N ASP A 121 -4.54 -9.61 -15.93
CA ASP A 121 -3.16 -9.22 -16.21
C ASP A 121 -2.75 -7.90 -15.52
N TYR A 122 -3.45 -7.52 -14.43
CA TYR A 122 -3.07 -6.32 -13.69
C TYR A 122 -1.73 -6.50 -12.97
N ASP A 123 -0.96 -5.45 -12.90
CA ASP A 123 0.21 -5.33 -12.04
C ASP A 123 -0.18 -4.78 -10.66
N VAL A 124 -0.94 -3.69 -10.68
CA VAL A 124 -1.46 -3.01 -9.49
C VAL A 124 -2.85 -2.45 -9.76
N ILE A 125 -3.70 -2.50 -8.75
CA ILE A 125 -5.00 -1.79 -8.73
C ILE A 125 -4.97 -0.79 -7.58
N GLN A 126 -5.01 0.49 -7.89
CA GLN A 126 -5.12 1.55 -6.91
C GLN A 126 -6.56 1.61 -6.39
N LEU A 127 -6.73 1.46 -5.08
CA LEU A 127 -8.05 1.38 -4.44
C LEU A 127 -8.42 2.69 -3.72
N ALA A 128 -7.44 3.48 -3.33
CA ALA A 128 -7.65 4.80 -2.74
C ALA A 128 -6.99 5.87 -3.60
N ILE A 129 -7.73 6.92 -3.91
CA ILE A 129 -7.25 8.07 -4.70
C ILE A 129 -7.58 9.34 -3.93
N ILE A 130 -6.60 10.22 -3.80
CA ILE A 130 -6.82 11.57 -3.27
C ILE A 130 -7.31 12.44 -4.45
N ASN A 131 -8.61 12.36 -4.71
CA ASN A 131 -9.25 13.19 -5.73
C ASN A 131 -10.58 13.72 -5.19
N PRO A 132 -10.65 15.00 -4.78
CA PRO A 132 -11.84 15.57 -4.17
C PRO A 132 -13.03 15.71 -5.15
N ALA A 133 -12.80 15.54 -6.45
CA ALA A 133 -13.84 15.69 -7.47
C ALA A 133 -14.53 14.37 -7.84
N THR A 134 -14.03 13.22 -7.40
CA THR A 134 -14.53 11.91 -7.83
C THR A 134 -15.05 11.11 -6.65
N VAL A 135 -16.34 10.83 -6.65
CA VAL A 135 -17.04 9.99 -5.65
C VAL A 135 -17.51 8.65 -6.23
N TYR A 136 -16.97 8.22 -7.35
CA TYR A 136 -17.39 7.00 -8.01
C TYR A 136 -16.26 5.97 -8.00
N ALA A 137 -16.59 4.73 -7.67
CA ALA A 137 -15.72 3.60 -8.00
C ALA A 137 -15.78 3.38 -9.51
N GLN A 138 -14.71 3.63 -10.21
CA GLN A 138 -14.58 3.34 -11.64
C GLN A 138 -13.24 2.71 -11.95
N LEU A 139 -13.27 1.75 -12.89
CA LEU A 139 -12.06 1.16 -13.39
C LEU A 139 -11.60 1.94 -14.62
N HIS A 140 -10.45 2.59 -14.52
CA HIS A 140 -9.81 3.30 -15.62
C HIS A 140 -8.30 3.10 -15.58
N ARG A 141 -7.64 3.37 -16.70
CA ARG A 141 -6.17 3.43 -16.68
C ARG A 141 -5.74 4.59 -15.81
N ARG A 142 -4.70 4.36 -15.01
CA ARG A 142 -4.15 5.39 -14.16
C ARG A 142 -3.68 6.59 -14.96
N PHE A 143 -4.09 7.78 -14.53
CA PHE A 143 -3.60 9.06 -15.05
C PHE A 143 -2.47 9.59 -14.17
N ILE A 144 -1.65 10.47 -14.74
CA ILE A 144 -0.51 11.07 -14.04
C ILE A 144 -0.92 11.84 -12.77
N ASN A 145 -2.16 12.27 -12.70
CA ASN A 145 -2.72 13.02 -11.56
C ASN A 145 -3.47 12.14 -10.54
N ASP A 146 -3.45 10.82 -10.71
CA ASP A 146 -4.01 9.90 -9.72
C ASP A 146 -2.96 9.66 -8.63
N PHE A 147 -2.94 10.54 -7.64
CA PHE A 147 -2.03 10.43 -6.51
C PHE A 147 -2.68 9.61 -5.39
N SER A 148 -2.02 8.74 -4.81
CA SER A 148 -2.14 8.14 -3.49
C SER A 148 -1.45 6.78 -3.42
N THR A 149 -0.80 6.50 -2.32
CA THR A 149 -0.29 5.18 -1.94
C THR A 149 -1.11 4.58 -0.79
N ALA A 150 -2.17 5.28 -0.36
CA ALA A 150 -2.94 4.92 0.83
C ALA A 150 -3.50 3.50 0.81
N CYS A 151 -3.96 2.99 -0.35
CA CYS A 151 -4.34 1.60 -0.49
C CYS A 151 -4.27 1.14 -1.95
N TYR A 152 -3.60 0.00 -2.18
CA TYR A 152 -3.54 -0.64 -3.49
C TYR A 152 -3.36 -2.15 -3.37
N LEU A 153 -3.91 -2.87 -4.35
CA LEU A 153 -3.68 -4.29 -4.56
C LEU A 153 -2.47 -4.46 -5.49
N ILE A 154 -1.52 -5.29 -5.13
CA ILE A 154 -0.31 -5.57 -5.92
C ILE A 154 -0.14 -7.08 -6.14
N THR A 155 0.24 -7.47 -7.36
CA THR A 155 0.61 -8.84 -7.65
C THR A 155 2.01 -9.16 -7.14
N ARG A 156 2.27 -10.45 -6.82
CA ARG A 156 3.61 -10.94 -6.49
C ARG A 156 4.64 -10.58 -7.56
N HIS A 157 4.29 -10.83 -8.82
CA HIS A 157 5.17 -10.53 -9.96
C HIS A 157 5.62 -9.07 -9.97
N HIS A 158 4.68 -8.15 -9.72
CA HIS A 158 5.01 -6.73 -9.72
C HIS A 158 5.81 -6.31 -8.48
N ALA A 159 5.47 -6.84 -7.30
CA ALA A 159 6.27 -6.62 -6.09
C ALA A 159 7.71 -7.11 -6.25
N GLU A 160 7.91 -8.30 -6.83
CA GLU A 160 9.25 -8.82 -7.16
C GLU A 160 10.01 -7.89 -8.11
N LYS A 161 9.33 -7.38 -9.14
CA LYS A 161 9.90 -6.42 -10.09
C LYS A 161 10.37 -5.15 -9.38
N LEU A 162 9.52 -4.55 -8.51
CA LEU A 162 9.86 -3.33 -7.79
C LEU A 162 11.01 -3.56 -6.80
N VAL A 163 10.93 -4.62 -5.99
CA VAL A 163 12.00 -4.96 -5.03
C VAL A 163 13.32 -5.20 -5.76
N ARG A 164 13.32 -5.92 -6.88
CA ARG A 164 14.52 -6.13 -7.69
C ARG A 164 15.10 -4.85 -8.26
N LEU A 165 14.27 -3.90 -8.65
CA LEU A 165 14.69 -2.62 -9.23
C LEU A 165 15.26 -1.67 -8.16
N HIS A 166 14.65 -1.63 -6.98
CA HIS A 166 14.90 -0.60 -5.98
C HIS A 166 15.63 -1.10 -4.73
N CYS A 167 15.70 -2.42 -4.52
CA CYS A 167 16.40 -3.02 -3.39
C CYS A 167 17.62 -3.81 -3.86
N ARG A 168 18.74 -3.71 -3.13
CA ARG A 168 19.92 -4.56 -3.34
C ARG A 168 20.22 -5.33 -2.05
N GLY A 169 19.97 -6.63 -2.06
CA GLY A 169 20.07 -7.46 -0.87
C GLY A 169 19.10 -6.96 0.20
N ASP A 170 19.59 -6.74 1.42
CA ASP A 170 18.79 -6.19 2.52
C ASP A 170 18.65 -4.67 2.48
N LYS A 171 19.36 -4.01 1.55
CA LYS A 171 19.35 -2.54 1.42
C LYS A 171 18.47 -2.08 0.28
N LEU A 172 17.75 -1.00 0.51
CA LEU A 172 16.98 -0.29 -0.50
C LEU A 172 17.91 0.59 -1.35
N SER A 173 17.74 0.61 -2.67
CA SER A 173 18.47 1.50 -3.56
C SER A 173 17.49 2.42 -4.29
N LEU A 174 17.58 3.71 -4.02
CA LEU A 174 16.77 4.74 -4.67
C LEU A 174 17.43 5.33 -5.92
N ILE A 175 18.56 4.77 -6.38
CA ILE A 175 19.34 5.33 -7.49
C ILE A 175 18.52 5.51 -8.79
N HIS A 176 17.40 4.81 -8.91
CA HIS A 176 16.53 4.88 -10.09
C HIS A 176 15.18 5.52 -9.82
N ILE A 177 14.95 6.06 -8.63
CA ILE A 177 13.73 6.82 -8.34
C ILE A 177 14.02 8.27 -8.73
N SER A 178 13.99 8.56 -10.03
CA SER A 178 14.20 9.92 -10.54
C SER A 178 13.01 10.86 -10.27
N GLU A 179 11.84 10.29 -9.95
CA GLU A 179 10.65 11.02 -9.50
C GLU A 179 9.82 10.07 -8.62
N PRO A 180 9.67 10.35 -7.31
CA PRO A 180 9.03 9.41 -6.38
C PRO A 180 7.57 9.10 -6.72
N THR A 181 6.87 10.10 -7.23
CA THR A 181 5.48 9.97 -7.65
C THR A 181 5.29 9.25 -8.98
N ARG A 182 6.31 9.16 -9.82
CA ARG A 182 6.17 8.51 -11.14
C ARG A 182 6.58 7.05 -11.18
N GLN A 183 7.35 6.56 -10.23
CA GLN A 183 7.87 5.17 -10.29
C GLN A 183 7.19 4.19 -9.34
N LEU A 184 6.60 4.67 -8.23
CA LEU A 184 5.51 3.96 -7.57
C LEU A 184 4.17 4.16 -8.30
N GLN A 185 4.19 4.94 -9.33
CA GLN A 185 3.13 5.08 -10.32
C GLN A 185 3.14 3.83 -11.18
N ILE A 186 2.52 2.89 -10.65
CA ILE A 186 2.28 1.60 -11.25
C ILE A 186 1.09 1.68 -12.15
#